data_1c0fa5c4951f7a6fde35cc02f90a3214
#
_entry.id   1c0fa5c4951f7a6fde35cc02f90a3214
#
_cell.length_a   1.000
_cell.length_b   1.000
_cell.length_c   1.000
_cell.angle_alpha   90.00
_cell.angle_beta   90.00
_cell.angle_gamma   90.00
#
_symmetry.space_group_name_H-M   'P 1'
#
loop_
_entity.id
_entity.type
_entity.pdbx_description
1 polymer ?
#
loop_
_entity_poly.entity_id
_entity_poly.type
_entity_poly.pdbx_seq_one_letter_code
_entity_poly.pdbx_strand_id
1 'polypeptide(L)'
;AFSQTDLVKKATGAGAMAYVTKPYEESKLLPALEVAMGRFAEINDLLDNVERSESKLQETEEQLKKAEEQLKKAEETLEERKLVDRAKGLLMDKADFSEQGAFRWIQKTSMDQRIPKKRLAMAIIAKYGEQKSEAEDER
;
A
#
# COMPACT_ATOMS: atom_id res chain seq x y z
N ALA A 1 40.81 -7.45 -40.34
CA ALA A 1 41.56 -6.89 -39.23
C ALA A 1 40.57 -6.12 -38.33
N PHE A 2 40.47 -6.51 -37.09
CA PHE A 2 39.63 -5.78 -36.13
C PHE A 2 40.23 -4.39 -35.89
N SER A 3 39.44 -3.36 -36.01
CA SER A 3 39.91 -1.99 -35.67
C SER A 3 40.16 -1.90 -34.16
N GLN A 4 41.09 -1.01 -33.78
CA GLN A 4 41.40 -0.76 -32.38
C GLN A 4 40.13 -0.38 -31.58
N THR A 5 39.21 0.30 -32.23
CA THR A 5 37.88 0.67 -31.68
C THR A 5 36.99 -0.55 -31.40
N ASP A 6 37.02 -1.58 -32.23
CA ASP A 6 36.21 -2.78 -32.03
C ASP A 6 36.73 -3.63 -30.86
N LEU A 7 38.08 -3.66 -30.67
CA LEU A 7 38.67 -4.32 -29.51
C LEU A 7 38.32 -3.63 -28.20
N VAL A 8 38.32 -2.29 -28.17
CA VAL A 8 37.90 -1.51 -26.99
C VAL A 8 36.48 -1.76 -26.66
N LYS A 9 35.56 -1.74 -27.65
CA LYS A 9 34.12 -2.05 -27.42
C LYS A 9 33.91 -3.47 -26.90
N LYS A 10 34.61 -4.45 -27.42
CA LYS A 10 34.53 -5.84 -26.93
C LYS A 10 35.06 -5.96 -25.50
N ALA A 11 36.19 -5.33 -25.20
CA ALA A 11 36.76 -5.33 -23.85
C ALA A 11 35.82 -4.66 -22.83
N THR A 12 35.25 -3.52 -23.17
CA THR A 12 34.27 -2.82 -22.32
C THR A 12 32.99 -3.64 -22.12
N GLY A 13 32.48 -4.27 -23.18
CA GLY A 13 31.32 -5.17 -23.09
C GLY A 13 31.58 -6.44 -22.28
N ALA A 14 32.84 -6.86 -22.16
CA ALA A 14 33.27 -7.98 -21.31
C ALA A 14 33.58 -7.56 -19.86
N GLY A 15 33.35 -6.27 -19.49
CA GLY A 15 33.58 -5.76 -18.14
C GLY A 15 35.00 -5.29 -17.87
N ALA A 16 35.84 -5.09 -18.90
CA ALA A 16 37.19 -4.52 -18.72
C ALA A 16 37.09 -3.05 -18.30
N MET A 17 37.72 -2.68 -17.21
CA MET A 17 37.72 -1.30 -16.67
C MET A 17 38.82 -0.45 -17.24
N ALA A 18 39.88 -1.05 -17.78
CA ALA A 18 40.97 -0.38 -18.48
C ALA A 18 41.63 -1.35 -19.46
N TYR A 19 42.42 -0.84 -20.37
CA TYR A 19 43.23 -1.65 -21.29
C TYR A 19 44.62 -0.99 -21.51
N VAL A 20 45.61 -1.81 -21.79
CA VAL A 20 46.96 -1.35 -22.03
C VAL A 20 47.51 -2.05 -23.29
N THR A 21 48.19 -1.31 -24.17
CA THR A 21 48.78 -1.83 -25.40
C THR A 21 50.22 -2.25 -25.19
N LYS A 22 50.65 -3.27 -25.91
CA LYS A 22 52.06 -3.68 -25.97
C LYS A 22 52.87 -2.73 -26.84
N PRO A 23 54.15 -2.45 -26.53
CA PRO A 23 54.89 -2.92 -25.34
C PRO A 23 54.39 -2.28 -24.03
N TYR A 24 54.52 -3.04 -22.93
CA TYR A 24 54.08 -2.55 -21.60
C TYR A 24 55.13 -1.59 -21.04
N GLU A 25 54.69 -0.39 -20.72
CA GLU A 25 55.48 0.64 -20.05
C GLU A 25 54.86 0.96 -18.71
N GLU A 26 55.67 1.09 -17.68
CA GLU A 26 55.18 1.43 -16.32
C GLU A 26 54.44 2.75 -16.31
N SER A 27 54.89 3.73 -17.07
CA SER A 27 54.24 5.04 -17.23
C SER A 27 52.80 4.99 -17.77
N LYS A 28 52.45 3.92 -18.50
CA LYS A 28 51.10 3.68 -19.04
C LYS A 28 50.29 2.75 -18.18
N LEU A 29 50.97 1.82 -17.49
CA LEU A 29 50.32 0.80 -16.67
C LEU A 29 49.72 1.37 -15.38
N LEU A 30 50.50 2.19 -14.66
CA LEU A 30 50.06 2.79 -13.38
C LEU A 30 48.80 3.66 -13.53
N PRO A 31 48.74 4.63 -14.48
CA PRO A 31 47.53 5.42 -14.66
C PRO A 31 46.31 4.59 -15.06
N ALA A 32 46.48 3.55 -15.89
CA ALA A 32 45.41 2.66 -16.28
C ALA A 32 44.85 1.87 -15.07
N LEU A 33 45.74 1.44 -14.18
CA LEU A 33 45.38 0.76 -12.94
C LEU A 33 44.61 1.67 -11.99
N GLU A 34 45.08 2.91 -11.80
CA GLU A 34 44.42 3.92 -10.96
C GLU A 34 42.98 4.21 -11.44
N VAL A 35 42.81 4.39 -12.76
CA VAL A 35 41.48 4.60 -13.36
C VAL A 35 40.60 3.37 -13.16
N ALA A 36 41.14 2.17 -13.35
CA ALA A 36 40.37 0.93 -13.15
C ALA A 36 39.95 0.76 -11.70
N MET A 37 40.82 1.04 -10.74
CA MET A 37 40.49 0.95 -9.31
C MET A 37 39.47 2.02 -8.90
N GLY A 38 39.57 3.23 -9.41
CA GLY A 38 38.61 4.29 -9.18
C GLY A 38 37.22 3.94 -9.69
N ARG A 39 37.11 3.38 -10.90
CA ARG A 39 35.84 2.92 -11.46
C ARG A 39 35.25 1.74 -10.69
N PHE A 40 36.09 0.82 -10.24
CA PHE A 40 35.65 -0.29 -9.43
C PHE A 40 35.03 0.17 -8.10
N ALA A 41 35.69 1.10 -7.41
CA ALA A 41 35.18 1.70 -6.19
C ALA A 41 33.84 2.42 -6.42
N GLU A 42 33.75 3.22 -7.49
CA GLU A 42 32.50 3.92 -7.87
C GLU A 42 31.35 2.96 -8.15
N ILE A 43 31.61 1.87 -8.88
CA ILE A 43 30.60 0.85 -9.16
C ILE A 43 30.12 0.16 -7.87
N ASN A 44 31.03 -0.17 -6.97
CA ASN A 44 30.66 -0.76 -5.68
C ASN A 44 29.81 0.18 -4.82
N ASP A 45 30.16 1.47 -4.75
CA ASP A 45 29.36 2.46 -4.04
C ASP A 45 27.95 2.61 -4.65
N LEU A 46 27.83 2.54 -5.97
CA LEU A 46 26.54 2.57 -6.66
C LEU A 46 25.71 1.31 -6.35
N LEU A 47 26.33 0.14 -6.35
CA LEU A 47 25.66 -1.12 -6.00
C LEU A 47 25.15 -1.11 -4.56
N ASP A 48 25.96 -0.65 -3.61
CA ASP A 48 25.56 -0.50 -2.21
C ASP A 48 24.38 0.48 -2.05
N ASN A 49 24.39 1.57 -2.81
CA ASN A 49 23.30 2.53 -2.81
C ASN A 49 22.01 1.96 -3.40
N VAL A 50 22.10 1.15 -4.45
CA VAL A 50 20.93 0.43 -5.03
C VAL A 50 20.35 -0.52 -4.00
N GLU A 51 21.17 -1.36 -3.37
CA GLU A 51 20.72 -2.33 -2.36
C GLU A 51 20.03 -1.65 -1.17
N ARG A 52 20.61 -0.54 -0.68
CA ARG A 52 19.97 0.26 0.39
C ARG A 52 18.65 0.87 -0.04
N SER A 53 18.56 1.31 -1.30
CA SER A 53 17.33 1.91 -1.84
C SER A 53 16.24 0.86 -1.99
N GLU A 54 16.58 -0.33 -2.46
CA GLU A 54 15.66 -1.46 -2.58
C GLU A 54 15.12 -1.89 -1.21
N SER A 55 15.99 -2.00 -0.20
CA SER A 55 15.58 -2.32 1.17
C SER A 55 14.61 -1.29 1.75
N LYS A 56 14.90 0.00 1.56
CA LYS A 56 14.01 1.08 1.99
C LYS A 56 12.66 1.06 1.26
N LEU A 57 12.67 0.73 -0.02
CA LEU A 57 11.46 0.62 -0.81
C LEU A 57 10.55 -0.49 -0.25
N GLN A 58 11.13 -1.67 0.01
CA GLN A 58 10.39 -2.79 0.59
C GLN A 58 9.78 -2.45 1.96
N GLU A 59 10.56 -1.81 2.85
CA GLU A 59 10.06 -1.35 4.15
C GLU A 59 8.89 -0.36 4.00
N THR A 60 9.00 0.56 3.05
CA THR A 60 7.96 1.56 2.79
C THR A 60 6.68 0.91 2.23
N GLU A 61 6.82 -0.04 1.32
CA GLU A 61 5.69 -0.81 0.77
C GLU A 61 4.95 -1.61 1.86
N GLU A 62 5.69 -2.25 2.76
CA GLU A 62 5.09 -2.96 3.90
C GLU A 62 4.34 -2.02 4.85
N GLN A 63 4.92 -0.85 5.13
CA GLN A 63 4.27 0.16 5.97
C GLN A 63 3.00 0.70 5.32
N LEU A 64 3.05 0.97 4.01
CA LEU A 64 1.89 1.43 3.25
C LEU A 64 0.76 0.40 3.30
N LYS A 65 1.07 -0.86 3.03
CA LYS A 65 0.08 -1.94 3.10
C LYS A 65 -0.59 -2.06 4.47
N LYS A 66 0.20 -1.97 5.54
CA LYS A 66 -0.34 -1.98 6.92
C LYS A 66 -1.24 -0.78 7.19
N ALA A 67 -0.85 0.40 6.71
CA ALA A 67 -1.66 1.62 6.85
C ALA A 67 -2.98 1.53 6.07
N GLU A 68 -2.95 0.99 4.85
CA GLU A 68 -4.15 0.76 4.03
C GLU A 68 -5.12 -0.23 4.70
N GLU A 69 -4.60 -1.31 5.27
CA GLU A 69 -5.43 -2.28 6.02
C GLU A 69 -6.08 -1.66 7.27
N GLN A 70 -5.33 -0.81 7.99
CA GLN A 70 -5.86 -0.09 9.16
C GLN A 70 -6.93 0.92 8.75
N LEU A 71 -6.69 1.66 7.68
CA LEU A 71 -7.66 2.63 7.13
C LEU A 71 -8.96 1.92 6.75
N LYS A 72 -8.87 0.84 6.01
CA LYS A 72 -10.02 0.04 5.59
C LYS A 72 -10.85 -0.45 6.80
N LYS A 73 -10.19 -0.97 7.84
CA LYS A 73 -10.87 -1.39 9.07
C LYS A 73 -11.55 -0.24 9.80
N ALA A 74 -10.90 0.94 9.83
CA ALA A 74 -11.48 2.14 10.44
C ALA A 74 -12.71 2.64 9.66
N GLU A 75 -12.65 2.63 8.33
CA GLU A 75 -13.78 2.97 7.46
C GLU A 75 -14.96 2.00 7.66
N GLU A 76 -14.70 0.70 7.68
CA GLU A 76 -15.73 -0.33 7.93
C GLU A 76 -16.40 -0.13 9.31
N THR A 77 -15.61 0.17 10.33
CA THR A 77 -16.13 0.45 11.68
C THR A 77 -16.98 1.73 11.72
N LEU A 78 -16.55 2.75 11.00
CA LEU A 78 -17.26 4.03 10.91
C LEU A 78 -18.61 3.85 10.18
N GLU A 79 -18.61 3.11 9.08
CA GLU A 79 -19.84 2.77 8.35
C GLU A 79 -20.80 1.97 9.22
N GLU A 80 -20.30 0.97 9.93
CA GLU A 80 -21.13 0.19 10.85
C GLU A 80 -21.78 1.09 11.91
N ARG A 81 -21.01 1.99 12.52
CA ARG A 81 -21.55 2.96 13.50
C ARG A 81 -22.64 3.82 12.89
N LYS A 82 -22.41 4.39 11.71
CA LYS A 82 -23.42 5.24 11.02
C LYS A 82 -24.71 4.47 10.75
N LEU A 83 -24.61 3.23 10.29
CA LEU A 83 -25.79 2.40 10.03
C LEU A 83 -26.53 2.02 11.32
N VAL A 84 -25.80 1.67 12.38
CA VAL A 84 -26.40 1.34 13.69
C VAL A 84 -27.07 2.57 14.30
N ASP A 85 -26.46 3.74 14.22
CA ASP A 85 -27.05 5.00 14.73
C ASP A 85 -28.32 5.38 13.96
N ARG A 86 -28.33 5.21 12.64
CA ARG A 86 -29.52 5.41 11.82
C ARG A 86 -30.62 4.39 12.16
N ALA A 87 -30.28 3.12 12.35
CA ALA A 87 -31.22 2.09 12.76
C ALA A 87 -31.79 2.36 14.16
N LYS A 88 -30.96 2.83 15.11
CA LYS A 88 -31.43 3.28 16.44
C LYS A 88 -32.47 4.39 16.31
N GLY A 89 -32.16 5.42 15.53
CA GLY A 89 -33.09 6.54 15.30
C GLY A 89 -34.45 6.04 14.78
N LEU A 90 -34.45 5.14 13.81
CA LEU A 90 -35.71 4.57 13.28
C LEU A 90 -36.49 3.72 14.30
N LEU A 91 -35.78 2.96 15.14
CA LEU A 91 -36.43 2.21 16.23
C LEU A 91 -37.01 3.13 17.31
N MET A 92 -36.37 4.25 17.60
CA MET A 92 -36.89 5.27 18.52
C MET A 92 -38.15 5.94 17.94
N ASP A 93 -38.12 6.33 16.67
CA ASP A 93 -39.20 7.07 16.02
C ASP A 93 -40.42 6.20 15.70
N LYS A 94 -40.20 4.93 15.34
CA LYS A 94 -41.28 4.04 14.80
C LYS A 94 -41.70 2.94 15.72
N ALA A 95 -40.92 2.58 16.72
CA ALA A 95 -41.16 1.45 17.62
C ALA A 95 -41.09 1.83 19.10
N ASP A 96 -41.06 3.12 19.40
CA ASP A 96 -41.09 3.70 20.77
C ASP A 96 -39.99 3.20 21.72
N PHE A 97 -38.86 2.84 21.16
CA PHE A 97 -37.70 2.44 21.95
C PHE A 97 -36.99 3.67 22.56
N SER A 98 -36.50 3.54 23.79
CA SER A 98 -35.49 4.47 24.29
C SER A 98 -34.15 4.24 23.56
N GLU A 99 -33.26 5.23 23.54
CA GLU A 99 -31.95 5.08 22.90
C GLU A 99 -31.17 3.87 23.40
N GLN A 100 -31.13 3.67 24.72
CA GLN A 100 -30.49 2.51 25.33
C GLN A 100 -31.21 1.20 24.98
N GLY A 101 -32.54 1.24 24.92
CA GLY A 101 -33.39 0.11 24.54
C GLY A 101 -33.13 -0.33 23.10
N ALA A 102 -33.11 0.60 22.17
CA ALA A 102 -32.81 0.35 20.75
C ALA A 102 -31.40 -0.26 20.56
N PHE A 103 -30.40 0.28 21.23
CA PHE A 103 -29.04 -0.25 21.17
C PHE A 103 -28.95 -1.67 21.73
N ARG A 104 -29.51 -1.91 22.91
CA ARG A 104 -29.55 -3.25 23.53
C ARG A 104 -30.28 -4.25 22.65
N TRP A 105 -31.39 -3.84 22.04
CA TRP A 105 -32.18 -4.71 21.15
C TRP A 105 -31.36 -5.10 19.92
N ILE A 106 -30.71 -4.14 19.26
CA ILE A 106 -29.81 -4.40 18.12
C ILE A 106 -28.70 -5.36 18.52
N GLN A 107 -28.05 -5.11 19.66
CA GLN A 107 -26.95 -5.94 20.14
C GLN A 107 -27.42 -7.37 20.44
N LYS A 108 -28.50 -7.54 21.18
CA LYS A 108 -29.06 -8.83 21.55
C LYS A 108 -29.50 -9.62 20.31
N THR A 109 -30.25 -9.00 19.41
CA THR A 109 -30.73 -9.63 18.19
C THR A 109 -29.58 -10.05 17.27
N SER A 110 -28.55 -9.23 17.16
CA SER A 110 -27.32 -9.54 16.42
C SER A 110 -26.62 -10.80 16.98
N MET A 111 -26.55 -10.93 18.30
CA MET A 111 -25.96 -12.07 18.96
C MET A 111 -26.84 -13.34 18.87
N ASP A 112 -28.13 -13.22 19.13
CA ASP A 112 -29.08 -14.33 19.14
C ASP A 112 -29.24 -14.96 17.73
N GLN A 113 -29.25 -14.13 16.71
CA GLN A 113 -29.39 -14.57 15.32
C GLN A 113 -28.03 -14.80 14.62
N ARG A 114 -26.91 -14.51 15.30
CA ARG A 114 -25.54 -14.59 14.72
C ARG A 114 -25.38 -13.79 13.42
N ILE A 115 -26.01 -12.62 13.36
CA ILE A 115 -25.96 -11.72 12.23
C ILE A 115 -25.10 -10.52 12.59
N PRO A 116 -24.18 -10.05 11.72
CA PRO A 116 -23.41 -8.82 11.96
C PRO A 116 -24.33 -7.62 12.20
N LYS A 117 -23.99 -6.75 13.14
CA LYS A 117 -24.77 -5.54 13.47
C LYS A 117 -25.03 -4.66 12.24
N LYS A 118 -24.04 -4.54 11.34
CA LYS A 118 -24.19 -3.84 10.06
C LYS A 118 -25.37 -4.39 9.24
N ARG A 119 -25.45 -5.70 9.12
CA ARG A 119 -26.50 -6.37 8.33
C ARG A 119 -27.88 -6.23 8.96
N LEU A 120 -27.94 -6.33 10.30
CA LEU A 120 -29.17 -6.09 11.04
C LEU A 120 -29.64 -4.64 10.93
N ALA A 121 -28.71 -3.67 11.06
CA ALA A 121 -29.00 -2.26 10.88
C ALA A 121 -29.55 -1.95 9.48
N MET A 122 -28.97 -2.54 8.43
CA MET A 122 -29.48 -2.41 7.07
C MET A 122 -30.90 -2.95 6.92
N ALA A 123 -31.21 -4.09 7.52
CA ALA A 123 -32.56 -4.68 7.50
C ALA A 123 -33.59 -3.79 8.22
N ILE A 124 -33.20 -3.17 9.34
CA ILE A 124 -34.04 -2.20 10.06
C ILE A 124 -34.30 -0.97 9.20
N ILE A 125 -33.24 -0.43 8.57
CA ILE A 125 -33.33 0.74 7.70
C ILE A 125 -34.23 0.44 6.49
N ALA A 126 -34.10 -0.71 5.87
CA ALA A 126 -34.96 -1.13 4.77
C ALA A 126 -36.45 -1.24 5.22
N LYS A 127 -36.70 -1.85 6.37
CA LYS A 127 -38.07 -2.07 6.87
C LYS A 127 -38.77 -0.78 7.31
N TYR A 128 -38.05 0.12 7.98
CA TYR A 128 -38.64 1.31 8.58
C TYR A 128 -38.28 2.61 7.86
N GLY A 129 -37.30 2.59 6.93
CA GLY A 129 -36.86 3.76 6.20
C GLY A 129 -37.72 4.10 4.97
N GLU A 130 -38.35 3.11 4.35
CA GLU A 130 -39.20 3.31 3.15
C GLU A 130 -40.56 3.94 3.42
N GLN A 131 -41.02 3.93 4.68
CA GLN A 131 -42.32 4.55 5.04
C GLN A 131 -42.32 6.09 5.03
N LYS A 132 -41.20 6.76 4.66
CA LYS A 132 -41.15 8.22 4.62
C LYS A 132 -41.45 8.80 3.25
N SER A 133 -41.46 8.02 2.19
CA SER A 133 -41.72 8.51 0.82
C SER A 133 -43.22 8.54 0.44
N GLU A 134 -44.05 7.76 1.13
CA GLU A 134 -45.50 7.71 0.80
C GLU A 134 -46.34 8.80 1.52
N ALA A 135 -45.80 9.44 2.58
CA ALA A 135 -46.52 10.45 3.34
C ALA A 135 -46.29 11.90 2.85
N GLU A 136 -45.34 12.13 1.94
CA GLU A 136 -45.07 13.46 1.39
C GLU A 136 -45.68 13.68 -0.01
N ASP A 137 -46.24 12.66 -0.66
CA ASP A 137 -46.87 12.77 -1.99
C ASP A 137 -48.41 12.95 -1.94
N GLU A 138 -48.99 12.99 -0.75
CA GLU A 138 -50.44 13.26 -0.53
C GLU A 138 -50.76 14.63 0.11
N ARG A 139 -49.85 15.60 -0.08
CA ARG A 139 -50.16 16.98 0.34
C ARG A 139 -50.06 17.95 -0.80
#